data_61cf7c21f8ac612ec5a374c70f89aa92
#
_entry.id   61cf7c21f8ac612ec5a374c70f89aa92
#
_cell.length_a   1.000
_cell.length_b   1.000
_cell.length_c   1.000
_cell.angle_alpha   90.00
_cell.angle_beta   90.00
_cell.angle_gamma   90.00
#
_symmetry.space_group_name_H-M   'P 1'
#
loop_
_entity.id
_entity.type
_entity.pdbx_description
1 polymer ?
#
loop_
_entity_poly.entity_id
_entity_poly.type
_entity_poly.pdbx_seq_one_letter_code
_entity_poly.pdbx_strand_id
1 'polypeptide(L)'
;EAIIEAAREHVDSVMLCSEPFAVAYGLDWLEDVLVVDIGAGTTDLCRMHGTMPEETDQVMFDIAGDAVDAELAKQIEATCKGAQFTVQMIKDIKERYGYVGDAPERVVVELPVDGKPTSFDLTDQLQAACSVLIEPILDGLKRLIATFDPEFQARLKERVLLAGGGSMVKGLDTAVEKAMNERLGGGKVIRIEEPIYGGSNGALKIAHDMPEDYWEQLK
;
A
#
# COMPACT_ATOMS: atom_id res chain seq x y z
N GLU A 1 -20.15 -10.37 -4.76
CA GLU A 1 -20.92 -11.56 -5.20
C GLU A 1 -20.07 -12.49 -6.08
N ALA A 2 -19.50 -12.06 -7.21
CA ALA A 2 -18.75 -12.94 -8.14
C ALA A 2 -17.58 -13.72 -7.49
N ILE A 3 -16.84 -13.10 -6.56
CA ILE A 3 -15.74 -13.76 -5.84
C ILE A 3 -16.28 -14.85 -4.91
N ILE A 4 -17.38 -14.59 -4.21
CA ILE A 4 -18.02 -15.57 -3.32
C ILE A 4 -18.54 -16.76 -4.14
N GLU A 5 -19.20 -16.50 -5.27
CA GLU A 5 -19.72 -17.55 -6.16
C GLU A 5 -18.59 -18.44 -6.70
N ALA A 6 -17.50 -17.83 -7.18
CA ALA A 6 -16.35 -18.57 -7.67
C ALA A 6 -15.67 -19.41 -6.57
N ALA A 7 -15.58 -18.89 -5.34
CA ALA A 7 -14.97 -19.61 -4.23
C ALA A 7 -15.83 -20.78 -3.74
N ARG A 8 -17.17 -20.63 -3.74
CA ARG A 8 -18.12 -21.69 -3.32
C ARG A 8 -18.06 -22.98 -4.14
N GLU A 9 -17.52 -22.92 -5.34
CA GLU A 9 -17.27 -24.14 -6.14
C GLU A 9 -16.14 -25.01 -5.56
N HIS A 10 -15.33 -24.46 -4.64
CA HIS A 10 -14.11 -25.10 -4.15
C HIS A 10 -14.06 -25.28 -2.62
N VAL A 11 -14.92 -24.59 -1.88
CA VAL A 11 -14.93 -24.60 -0.41
C VAL A 11 -16.36 -24.56 0.13
N ASP A 12 -16.56 -25.13 1.32
CA ASP A 12 -17.88 -25.27 1.95
C ASP A 12 -18.42 -23.94 2.51
N SER A 13 -17.54 -23.07 2.98
CA SER A 13 -17.91 -21.77 3.58
C SER A 13 -16.97 -20.67 3.12
N VAL A 14 -17.50 -19.47 2.86
CA VAL A 14 -16.74 -18.32 2.36
C VAL A 14 -17.12 -17.07 3.15
N MET A 15 -16.10 -16.35 3.62
CA MET A 15 -16.23 -15.01 4.16
C MET A 15 -15.31 -14.04 3.41
N LEU A 16 -15.76 -12.82 3.18
CA LEU A 16 -14.94 -11.72 2.64
C LEU A 16 -14.68 -10.70 3.74
N CYS A 17 -13.46 -10.21 3.76
CA CYS A 17 -13.07 -9.03 4.55
C CYS A 17 -12.16 -8.13 3.69
N SER A 18 -12.06 -6.85 4.05
CA SER A 18 -11.09 -5.96 3.38
C SER A 18 -9.65 -6.30 3.80
N GLU A 19 -8.69 -6.11 2.89
CA GLU A 19 -7.28 -6.36 3.19
C GLU A 19 -6.78 -5.54 4.39
N PRO A 20 -7.05 -4.22 4.50
CA PRO A 20 -6.64 -3.44 5.67
C PRO A 20 -7.22 -3.96 6.99
N PHE A 21 -8.46 -4.44 7.00
CA PHE A 21 -9.05 -5.07 8.19
C PHE A 21 -8.32 -6.36 8.56
N ALA A 22 -8.04 -7.21 7.58
CA ALA A 22 -7.28 -8.44 7.81
C ALA A 22 -5.88 -8.14 8.38
N VAL A 23 -5.17 -7.14 7.84
CA VAL A 23 -3.87 -6.68 8.37
C VAL A 23 -3.99 -6.28 9.83
N ALA A 24 -4.95 -5.42 10.17
CA ALA A 24 -5.16 -4.94 11.54
C ALA A 24 -5.48 -6.10 12.50
N TYR A 25 -6.37 -7.01 12.07
CA TYR A 25 -6.74 -8.20 12.83
C TYR A 25 -5.55 -9.13 13.08
N GLY A 26 -4.74 -9.35 12.06
CA GLY A 26 -3.53 -10.17 12.16
C GLY A 26 -2.54 -9.68 13.21
N LEU A 27 -2.47 -8.36 13.38
CA LEU A 27 -1.58 -7.67 14.30
C LEU A 27 -2.18 -7.39 15.69
N ASP A 28 -3.45 -7.76 15.94
CA ASP A 28 -4.22 -7.40 17.13
C ASP A 28 -4.37 -5.87 17.34
N TRP A 29 -4.36 -5.11 16.24
CA TRP A 29 -4.51 -3.67 16.25
C TRP A 29 -5.89 -3.26 15.69
N LEU A 30 -6.93 -3.42 16.50
CA LEU A 30 -8.32 -3.18 16.10
C LEU A 30 -8.89 -1.86 16.61
N GLU A 31 -8.14 -1.12 17.43
CA GLU A 31 -8.59 0.15 18.02
C GLU A 31 -7.62 1.29 17.72
N ASP A 32 -8.20 2.45 17.35
CA ASP A 32 -7.48 3.70 17.12
C ASP A 32 -6.26 3.55 16.17
N VAL A 33 -6.46 2.86 15.05
CA VAL A 33 -5.41 2.64 14.03
C VAL A 33 -5.93 2.91 12.63
N LEU A 34 -5.05 3.44 11.78
CA LEU A 34 -5.25 3.59 10.34
C LEU A 34 -4.34 2.59 9.63
N VAL A 35 -4.90 1.81 8.73
CA VAL A 35 -4.13 0.90 7.86
C VAL A 35 -4.16 1.44 6.44
N VAL A 36 -3.02 1.48 5.79
CA VAL A 36 -2.82 1.84 4.38
C VAL A 36 -2.20 0.64 3.70
N ASP A 37 -2.99 -0.08 2.94
CA ASP A 37 -2.54 -1.22 2.14
C ASP A 37 -2.29 -0.77 0.70
N ILE A 38 -1.04 -0.87 0.25
CA ILE A 38 -0.61 -0.42 -1.07
C ILE A 38 -0.33 -1.64 -1.95
N GLY A 39 -1.31 -2.01 -2.73
CA GLY A 39 -1.23 -3.13 -3.67
C GLY A 39 -0.53 -2.78 -4.99
N ALA A 40 -0.80 -3.58 -6.02
CA ALA A 40 -0.38 -3.29 -7.39
C ALA A 40 -1.29 -2.25 -8.04
N GLY A 41 -2.61 -2.50 -8.09
CA GLY A 41 -3.60 -1.66 -8.75
C GLY A 41 -4.31 -0.66 -7.85
N THR A 42 -4.48 -0.96 -6.57
CA THR A 42 -5.22 -0.12 -5.61
C THR A 42 -4.41 0.16 -4.35
N THR A 43 -4.74 1.28 -3.74
CA THR A 43 -4.35 1.59 -2.36
C THR A 43 -5.63 1.71 -1.54
N ASP A 44 -5.73 0.89 -0.50
CA ASP A 44 -6.87 0.76 0.36
C ASP A 44 -6.54 1.27 1.77
N LEU A 45 -7.32 2.21 2.26
CA LEU A 45 -7.16 2.76 3.60
C LEU A 45 -8.38 2.37 4.45
N CYS A 46 -8.12 1.98 5.69
CA CYS A 46 -9.18 1.69 6.64
C CYS A 46 -8.86 2.22 8.04
N ARG A 47 -9.90 2.75 8.69
CA ARG A 47 -9.87 3.18 10.08
C ARG A 47 -10.48 2.09 10.96
N MET A 48 -9.75 1.67 12.00
CA MET A 48 -10.20 0.71 13.01
C MET A 48 -10.51 1.43 14.32
N HIS A 49 -11.69 1.15 14.89
CA HIS A 49 -12.14 1.77 16.14
C HIS A 49 -12.87 0.78 17.07
N GLY A 50 -12.44 -0.48 17.06
CA GLY A 50 -12.93 -1.53 17.97
C GLY A 50 -14.16 -2.29 17.45
N THR A 51 -14.72 -1.89 16.30
CA THR A 51 -15.82 -2.58 15.62
C THR A 51 -15.43 -2.96 14.20
N MET A 52 -16.27 -3.77 13.54
CA MET A 52 -16.12 -4.06 12.12
C MET A 52 -16.22 -2.75 11.34
N PRO A 53 -15.23 -2.42 10.45
CA PRO A 53 -15.28 -1.19 9.69
C PRO A 53 -16.49 -1.11 8.75
N GLU A 54 -17.12 0.04 8.72
CA GLU A 54 -18.19 0.36 7.78
C GLU A 54 -17.62 0.99 6.50
N GLU A 55 -18.45 1.25 5.51
CA GLU A 55 -18.05 1.90 4.25
C GLU A 55 -17.44 3.30 4.49
N THR A 56 -17.93 4.02 5.49
CA THR A 56 -17.42 5.34 5.90
C THR A 56 -16.03 5.30 6.54
N ASP A 57 -15.59 4.13 7.00
CA ASP A 57 -14.28 3.88 7.59
C ASP A 57 -13.22 3.50 6.55
N GLN A 58 -13.60 3.47 5.28
CA GLN A 58 -12.75 2.98 4.20
C GLN A 58 -12.61 4.03 3.08
N VAL A 59 -11.45 4.07 2.47
CA VAL A 59 -11.13 4.87 1.28
C VAL A 59 -10.28 4.02 0.35
N MET A 60 -10.60 3.99 -0.92
CA MET A 60 -9.83 3.30 -1.95
C MET A 60 -9.57 4.23 -3.12
N PHE A 61 -8.41 4.09 -3.75
CA PHE A 61 -8.06 4.79 -4.99
C PHE A 61 -7.09 3.96 -5.85
N ASP A 62 -7.07 4.25 -7.16
CA ASP A 62 -6.33 3.48 -8.17
C ASP A 62 -4.87 3.95 -8.36
N ILE A 63 -4.28 4.62 -7.37
CA ILE A 63 -2.88 5.03 -7.39
C ILE A 63 -2.10 4.14 -6.45
N ALA A 64 -1.37 3.18 -7.03
CA ALA A 64 -0.63 2.14 -6.32
C ALA A 64 0.63 1.74 -7.10
N GLY A 65 1.11 0.52 -6.98
CA GLY A 65 2.33 0.04 -7.62
C GLY A 65 2.39 0.24 -9.13
N ASP A 66 1.27 0.00 -9.83
CA ASP A 66 1.19 0.14 -11.29
C ASP A 66 1.25 1.61 -11.74
N ALA A 67 0.75 2.55 -10.94
CA ALA A 67 0.89 3.98 -11.20
C ALA A 67 2.35 4.44 -11.08
N VAL A 68 3.11 3.89 -10.14
CA VAL A 68 4.55 4.11 -10.02
C VAL A 68 5.29 3.56 -11.25
N ASP A 69 4.94 2.35 -11.71
CA ASP A 69 5.52 1.74 -12.90
C ASP A 69 5.27 2.59 -14.14
N ALA A 70 4.04 3.06 -14.32
CA ALA A 70 3.67 3.93 -15.44
C ALA A 70 4.43 5.27 -15.43
N GLU A 71 4.56 5.91 -14.26
CA GLU A 71 5.33 7.15 -14.16
C GLU A 71 6.83 6.92 -14.37
N LEU A 72 7.41 5.82 -13.85
CA LEU A 72 8.81 5.47 -14.10
C LEU A 72 9.08 5.23 -15.58
N ALA A 73 8.21 4.49 -16.27
CA ALA A 73 8.31 4.27 -17.70
C ALA A 73 8.33 5.61 -18.49
N LYS A 74 7.40 6.50 -18.17
CA LYS A 74 7.31 7.83 -18.77
C LYS A 74 8.57 8.67 -18.52
N GLN A 75 9.13 8.63 -17.31
CA GLN A 75 10.38 9.33 -16.96
C GLN A 75 11.58 8.78 -17.76
N ILE A 76 11.66 7.45 -17.91
CA ILE A 76 12.70 6.81 -18.71
C ILE A 76 12.57 7.17 -20.19
N GLU A 77 11.37 7.13 -20.77
CA GLU A 77 11.13 7.56 -22.15
C GLU A 77 11.57 9.02 -22.41
N ALA A 78 11.32 9.89 -21.44
CA ALA A 78 11.66 11.29 -21.56
C ALA A 78 13.17 11.58 -21.45
N THR A 79 13.91 10.80 -20.65
CA THR A 79 15.30 11.11 -20.27
C THR A 79 16.33 10.16 -20.87
N CYS A 80 15.99 8.90 -21.10
CA CYS A 80 16.90 7.85 -21.57
C CYS A 80 16.73 7.60 -23.08
N LYS A 81 17.33 8.44 -23.92
CA LYS A 81 17.14 8.38 -25.39
C LYS A 81 17.49 7.02 -25.96
N GLY A 82 16.52 6.41 -26.65
CA GLY A 82 16.67 5.14 -27.34
C GLY A 82 16.63 3.91 -26.43
N ALA A 83 16.43 4.08 -25.12
CA ALA A 83 16.29 2.97 -24.21
C ALA A 83 15.03 2.14 -24.55
N GLN A 84 15.20 0.82 -24.59
CA GLN A 84 14.16 -0.15 -24.80
C GLN A 84 13.90 -0.89 -23.48
N PHE A 85 12.63 -1.07 -23.11
CA PHE A 85 12.26 -1.75 -21.89
C PHE A 85 10.88 -2.42 -22.02
N THR A 86 10.61 -3.35 -21.16
CA THR A 86 9.30 -3.98 -20.98
C THR A 86 8.67 -3.52 -19.67
N VAL A 87 7.36 -3.72 -19.50
CA VAL A 87 6.65 -3.46 -18.24
C VAL A 87 7.32 -4.23 -17.09
N GLN A 88 7.72 -5.49 -17.32
CA GLN A 88 8.38 -6.28 -16.28
C GLN A 88 9.74 -5.70 -15.87
N MET A 89 10.53 -5.19 -16.80
CA MET A 89 11.79 -4.53 -16.46
C MET A 89 11.59 -3.27 -15.61
N ILE A 90 10.56 -2.48 -15.90
CA ILE A 90 10.20 -1.31 -15.10
C ILE A 90 9.82 -1.73 -13.67
N LYS A 91 8.97 -2.75 -13.55
CA LYS A 91 8.56 -3.30 -12.26
C LYS A 91 9.76 -3.80 -11.45
N ASP A 92 10.66 -4.58 -12.06
CA ASP A 92 11.86 -5.10 -11.40
C ASP A 92 12.78 -3.96 -10.91
N ILE A 93 12.95 -2.89 -11.72
CA ILE A 93 13.73 -1.70 -11.35
C ILE A 93 13.08 -1.00 -10.15
N LYS A 94 11.77 -0.76 -10.19
CA LYS A 94 11.04 -0.16 -9.06
C LYS A 94 11.15 -1.00 -7.78
N GLU A 95 10.88 -2.30 -7.86
CA GLU A 95 10.91 -3.20 -6.69
C GLU A 95 12.30 -3.28 -6.06
N ARG A 96 13.35 -3.22 -6.87
CA ARG A 96 14.72 -3.31 -6.40
C ARG A 96 15.27 -1.99 -5.87
N TYR A 97 14.93 -0.88 -6.49
CA TYR A 97 15.60 0.40 -6.26
C TYR A 97 14.65 1.54 -5.86
N GLY A 98 13.32 1.31 -5.83
CA GLY A 98 12.33 2.34 -5.52
C GLY A 98 12.57 3.00 -4.17
N TYR A 99 12.52 4.34 -4.15
CA TYR A 99 12.66 5.13 -2.94
C TYR A 99 11.96 6.48 -3.05
N VAL A 100 11.73 7.11 -1.91
CA VAL A 100 11.30 8.51 -1.77
C VAL A 100 12.17 9.22 -0.75
N GLY A 101 12.21 10.54 -0.82
CA GLY A 101 13.09 11.35 0.04
C GLY A 101 14.52 11.42 -0.49
N ASP A 102 15.50 11.40 0.40
CA ASP A 102 16.91 11.47 0.02
C ASP A 102 17.37 10.16 -0.62
N ALA A 103 18.11 10.27 -1.74
CA ALA A 103 18.65 9.11 -2.43
C ALA A 103 19.60 8.33 -1.52
N PRO A 104 19.37 7.03 -1.27
CA PRO A 104 20.27 6.23 -0.45
C PRO A 104 21.64 6.06 -1.12
N GLU A 105 21.64 5.93 -2.45
CA GLU A 105 22.80 5.81 -3.33
C GLU A 105 22.40 6.14 -4.77
N ARG A 106 23.41 6.34 -5.62
CA ARG A 106 23.20 6.51 -7.06
C ARG A 106 22.72 5.22 -7.69
N VAL A 107 21.60 5.25 -8.42
CA VAL A 107 21.01 4.08 -9.08
C VAL A 107 21.33 4.11 -10.57
N VAL A 108 22.23 3.23 -10.98
CA VAL A 108 22.60 3.04 -12.40
C VAL A 108 22.10 1.68 -12.87
N VAL A 109 21.31 1.68 -13.94
CA VAL A 109 20.76 0.45 -14.55
C VAL A 109 21.18 0.34 -16.00
N GLU A 110 21.26 -0.87 -16.53
CA GLU A 110 21.52 -1.14 -17.94
C GLU A 110 20.19 -1.39 -18.66
N LEU A 111 19.94 -0.59 -19.71
CA LEU A 111 18.82 -0.80 -20.62
C LEU A 111 19.35 -0.97 -22.05
N PRO A 112 18.70 -1.79 -22.89
CA PRO A 112 19.12 -1.96 -24.28
C PRO A 112 18.90 -0.67 -25.08
N VAL A 113 19.90 -0.28 -25.87
CA VAL A 113 19.79 0.74 -26.92
C VAL A 113 20.36 0.12 -28.20
N ASP A 114 19.55 -0.04 -29.23
CA ASP A 114 19.90 -0.72 -30.48
C ASP A 114 20.55 -2.11 -30.25
N GLY A 115 19.99 -2.85 -29.30
CA GLY A 115 20.45 -4.21 -28.93
C GLY A 115 21.73 -4.26 -28.10
N LYS A 116 22.26 -3.12 -27.62
CA LYS A 116 23.45 -3.05 -26.78
C LYS A 116 23.10 -2.57 -25.37
N PRO A 117 23.62 -3.21 -24.31
CA PRO A 117 23.47 -2.72 -22.95
C PRO A 117 24.07 -1.29 -22.83
N THR A 118 23.27 -0.37 -22.31
CA THR A 118 23.67 1.02 -22.10
C THR A 118 23.28 1.43 -20.69
N SER A 119 24.21 2.01 -19.94
CA SER A 119 24.00 2.42 -18.55
C SER A 119 23.29 3.77 -18.48
N PHE A 120 22.25 3.85 -17.67
CA PHE A 120 21.51 5.06 -17.37
C PHE A 120 21.43 5.28 -15.86
N ASP A 121 21.59 6.53 -15.45
CA ASP A 121 21.32 6.95 -14.09
C ASP A 121 19.83 7.25 -13.96
N LEU A 122 19.13 6.47 -13.14
CA LEU A 122 17.69 6.59 -12.89
C LEU A 122 17.37 7.10 -11.48
N THR A 123 18.34 7.67 -10.79
CA THR A 123 18.20 8.12 -9.41
C THR A 123 17.00 9.08 -9.28
N ASP A 124 16.98 10.18 -10.01
CA ASP A 124 15.93 11.18 -9.93
C ASP A 124 14.58 10.66 -10.46
N GLN A 125 14.59 9.82 -11.50
CA GLN A 125 13.39 9.23 -12.08
C GLN A 125 12.68 8.30 -11.11
N LEU A 126 13.41 7.49 -10.37
CA LEU A 126 12.87 6.61 -9.35
C LEU A 126 12.23 7.39 -8.20
N GLN A 127 12.91 8.43 -7.71
CA GLN A 127 12.36 9.31 -6.68
C GLN A 127 11.06 9.96 -7.14
N ALA A 128 11.06 10.55 -8.32
CA ALA A 128 9.87 11.21 -8.89
C ALA A 128 8.71 10.22 -9.05
N ALA A 129 8.97 9.04 -9.61
CA ALA A 129 7.96 8.01 -9.82
C ALA A 129 7.37 7.52 -8.50
N CYS A 130 8.19 7.16 -7.52
CA CYS A 130 7.71 6.66 -6.24
C CYS A 130 6.97 7.74 -5.41
N SER A 131 7.30 9.02 -5.62
CA SER A 131 6.66 10.13 -4.89
C SER A 131 5.19 10.33 -5.23
N VAL A 132 4.67 9.75 -6.34
CA VAL A 132 3.25 9.84 -6.71
C VAL A 132 2.31 9.22 -5.68
N LEU A 133 2.83 8.31 -4.84
CA LEU A 133 2.05 7.66 -3.78
C LEU A 133 1.72 8.60 -2.60
N ILE A 134 2.54 9.62 -2.34
CA ILE A 134 2.46 10.39 -1.08
C ILE A 134 1.17 11.19 -0.98
N GLU A 135 0.84 11.98 -2.01
CA GLU A 135 -0.33 12.87 -1.96
C GLU A 135 -1.66 12.12 -1.82
N PRO A 136 -1.94 11.07 -2.62
CA PRO A 136 -3.18 10.31 -2.46
C PRO A 136 -3.31 9.65 -1.09
N ILE A 137 -2.22 9.09 -0.55
CA ILE A 137 -2.20 8.51 0.80
C ILE A 137 -2.54 9.59 1.84
N LEU A 138 -1.91 10.75 1.75
CA LEU A 138 -2.15 11.84 2.68
C LEU A 138 -3.58 12.37 2.62
N ASP A 139 -4.15 12.49 1.43
CA ASP A 139 -5.55 12.90 1.25
C ASP A 139 -6.54 11.85 1.81
N GLY A 140 -6.26 10.56 1.61
CA GLY A 140 -7.03 9.47 2.22
C GLY A 140 -6.98 9.50 3.75
N LEU A 141 -5.78 9.61 4.31
CA LEU A 141 -5.59 9.75 5.76
C LEU A 141 -6.31 10.97 6.33
N LYS A 142 -6.16 12.12 5.67
CA LYS A 142 -6.85 13.35 6.06
C LYS A 142 -8.37 13.16 6.10
N ARG A 143 -8.96 12.51 5.09
CA ARG A 143 -10.39 12.24 5.02
C ARG A 143 -10.84 11.36 6.18
N LEU A 144 -10.16 10.24 6.43
CA LEU A 144 -10.51 9.31 7.50
C LEU A 144 -10.35 9.93 8.89
N ILE A 145 -9.32 10.74 9.11
CA ILE A 145 -9.12 11.45 10.38
C ILE A 145 -10.20 12.51 10.58
N ALA A 146 -10.47 13.35 9.56
CA ALA A 146 -11.38 14.48 9.69
C ALA A 146 -12.86 14.09 9.89
N THR A 147 -13.25 12.91 9.44
CA THR A 147 -14.61 12.38 9.60
C THR A 147 -14.81 11.59 10.90
N PHE A 148 -13.77 11.46 11.71
CA PHE A 148 -13.84 10.76 12.99
C PHE A 148 -14.06 11.74 14.16
N ASP A 149 -14.49 11.20 15.29
CA ASP A 149 -14.73 12.00 16.50
C ASP A 149 -13.45 12.75 16.92
N PRO A 150 -13.52 14.07 17.12
CA PRO A 150 -12.35 14.90 17.40
C PRO A 150 -11.47 14.43 18.56
N GLU A 151 -12.07 13.82 19.59
CA GLU A 151 -11.32 13.33 20.75
C GLU A 151 -10.40 12.14 20.44
N PHE A 152 -10.68 11.38 19.37
CA PHE A 152 -9.88 10.22 18.97
C PHE A 152 -8.90 10.51 17.82
N GLN A 153 -9.03 11.65 17.11
CA GLN A 153 -8.20 11.97 15.95
C GLN A 153 -6.69 12.00 16.27
N ALA A 154 -6.31 12.45 17.45
CA ALA A 154 -4.92 12.48 17.86
C ALA A 154 -4.32 11.06 17.96
N ARG A 155 -5.07 10.11 18.52
CA ARG A 155 -4.64 8.71 18.66
C ARG A 155 -4.53 8.00 17.32
N LEU A 156 -5.50 8.23 16.41
CA LEU A 156 -5.44 7.71 15.05
C LEU A 156 -4.17 8.13 14.31
N LYS A 157 -3.78 9.41 14.42
CA LYS A 157 -2.58 9.92 13.76
C LYS A 157 -1.29 9.25 14.26
N GLU A 158 -1.23 8.85 15.52
CA GLU A 158 -0.06 8.20 16.11
C GLU A 158 0.08 6.72 15.73
N ARG A 159 -0.90 6.15 14.98
CA ARG A 159 -0.95 4.72 14.63
C ARG A 159 -1.36 4.51 13.19
N VAL A 160 -0.48 4.86 12.25
CA VAL A 160 -0.66 4.61 10.83
C VAL A 160 0.22 3.44 10.40
N LEU A 161 -0.39 2.34 9.96
CA LEU A 161 0.32 1.15 9.48
C LEU A 161 0.38 1.17 7.96
N LEU A 162 1.55 0.93 7.40
CA LEU A 162 1.74 0.68 5.96
C LEU A 162 1.89 -0.82 5.72
N ALA A 163 1.04 -1.35 4.84
CA ALA A 163 1.02 -2.73 4.36
C ALA A 163 1.06 -2.77 2.82
N GLY A 164 1.04 -3.98 2.27
CA GLY A 164 1.13 -4.22 0.83
C GLY A 164 2.52 -4.04 0.24
N GLY A 165 2.72 -4.56 -0.96
CA GLY A 165 4.01 -4.52 -1.66
C GLY A 165 4.52 -3.10 -1.93
N GLY A 166 3.63 -2.14 -2.18
CA GLY A 166 3.97 -0.74 -2.41
C GLY A 166 4.58 -0.05 -1.19
N SER A 167 4.27 -0.52 0.02
CA SER A 167 4.87 0.00 1.26
C SER A 167 6.37 -0.29 1.39
N MET A 168 6.90 -1.20 0.55
CA MET A 168 8.32 -1.54 0.53
C MET A 168 9.20 -0.48 -0.16
N VAL A 169 8.61 0.51 -0.82
CA VAL A 169 9.35 1.68 -1.33
C VAL A 169 10.11 2.32 -0.18
N LYS A 170 11.44 2.41 -0.32
CA LYS A 170 12.33 2.89 0.74
C LYS A 170 12.01 4.34 1.11
N GLY A 171 11.87 4.62 2.40
CA GLY A 171 11.60 5.96 2.92
C GLY A 171 10.15 6.44 2.77
N LEU A 172 9.23 5.59 2.24
CA LEU A 172 7.82 5.97 2.10
C LEU A 172 7.16 6.25 3.45
N ASP A 173 7.43 5.42 4.45
CA ASP A 173 6.99 5.60 5.83
C ASP A 173 7.41 6.98 6.38
N THR A 174 8.69 7.30 6.26
CA THR A 174 9.26 8.58 6.70
C THR A 174 8.69 9.77 5.90
N ALA A 175 8.48 9.61 4.59
CA ALA A 175 7.94 10.67 3.76
C ALA A 175 6.45 10.96 4.08
N VAL A 176 5.64 9.92 4.29
CA VAL A 176 4.24 10.06 4.71
C VAL A 176 4.15 10.66 6.11
N GLU A 177 4.97 10.17 7.07
CA GLU A 177 5.04 10.73 8.43
C GLU A 177 5.40 12.21 8.41
N LYS A 178 6.40 12.61 7.63
CA LYS A 178 6.78 14.01 7.45
C LYS A 178 5.63 14.84 6.90
N ALA A 179 4.96 14.36 5.85
CA ALA A 179 3.82 15.06 5.27
C ALA A 179 2.63 15.18 6.24
N MET A 180 2.37 14.17 7.06
CA MET A 180 1.36 14.22 8.13
C MET A 180 1.73 15.27 9.19
N ASN A 181 2.99 15.30 9.62
CA ASN A 181 3.44 16.29 10.60
C ASN A 181 3.29 17.73 10.09
N GLU A 182 3.63 17.97 8.81
CA GLU A 182 3.54 19.30 8.21
C GLU A 182 2.09 19.74 7.94
N ARG A 183 1.21 18.84 7.56
CA ARG A 183 -0.11 19.18 7.00
C ARG A 183 -1.31 18.75 7.86
N LEU A 184 -1.13 17.73 8.72
CA LEU A 184 -2.19 17.21 9.61
C LEU A 184 -1.92 17.49 11.10
N GLY A 185 -0.82 18.18 11.42
CA GLY A 185 -0.47 18.55 12.78
C GLY A 185 -0.01 17.38 13.66
N GLY A 186 0.65 16.40 13.08
CA GLY A 186 1.22 15.24 13.75
C GLY A 186 0.93 13.93 13.01
N GLY A 187 1.69 12.90 13.34
CA GLY A 187 1.48 11.56 12.83
C GLY A 187 2.68 10.65 13.04
N LYS A 188 2.42 9.36 13.23
CA LYS A 188 3.44 8.33 13.25
C LYS A 188 3.07 7.21 12.30
N VAL A 189 4.01 6.88 11.42
CA VAL A 189 3.83 5.89 10.36
C VAL A 189 4.78 4.72 10.58
N ILE A 190 4.24 3.51 10.55
CA ILE A 190 4.99 2.27 10.80
C ILE A 190 4.73 1.31 9.65
N ARG A 191 5.77 0.89 8.96
CA ARG A 191 5.65 -0.24 8.03
C ARG A 191 5.64 -1.54 8.81
N ILE A 192 4.67 -2.42 8.54
CA ILE A 192 4.58 -3.73 9.19
C ILE A 192 5.75 -4.64 8.76
N GLU A 193 6.08 -5.66 9.53
CA GLU A 193 7.26 -6.52 9.29
C GLU A 193 7.12 -7.34 8.00
N GLU A 194 5.94 -7.90 7.73
CA GLU A 194 5.66 -8.72 6.54
C GLU A 194 4.60 -8.06 5.64
N PRO A 195 4.92 -6.93 4.99
CA PRO A 195 3.90 -6.11 4.33
C PRO A 195 3.17 -6.82 3.18
N ILE A 196 3.82 -7.72 2.46
CA ILE A 196 3.23 -8.49 1.36
C ILE A 196 2.22 -9.51 1.86
N TYR A 197 2.44 -10.07 3.05
CA TYR A 197 1.64 -11.17 3.60
C TYR A 197 0.68 -10.72 4.71
N GLY A 198 0.67 -9.45 5.07
CA GLY A 198 -0.14 -8.93 6.17
C GLY A 198 -1.62 -9.29 6.03
N GLY A 199 -2.21 -9.05 4.86
CA GLY A 199 -3.61 -9.40 4.57
C GLY A 199 -3.88 -10.91 4.65
N SER A 200 -3.05 -11.74 4.03
CA SER A 200 -3.23 -13.20 4.04
C SER A 200 -3.02 -13.82 5.42
N ASN A 201 -2.02 -13.36 6.18
CA ASN A 201 -1.79 -13.80 7.56
C ASN A 201 -2.96 -13.40 8.47
N GLY A 202 -3.49 -12.19 8.29
CA GLY A 202 -4.67 -11.72 9.01
C GLY A 202 -5.93 -12.51 8.66
N ALA A 203 -6.16 -12.78 7.38
CA ALA A 203 -7.27 -13.62 6.92
C ALA A 203 -7.19 -15.05 7.50
N LEU A 204 -6.01 -15.63 7.55
CA LEU A 204 -5.79 -16.93 8.19
C LEU A 204 -6.12 -16.88 9.69
N LYS A 205 -5.70 -15.83 10.39
CA LYS A 205 -6.01 -15.66 11.82
C LYS A 205 -7.52 -15.49 12.04
N ILE A 206 -8.21 -14.67 11.24
CA ILE A 206 -9.68 -14.54 11.28
C ILE A 206 -10.34 -15.91 11.11
N ALA A 207 -9.88 -16.69 10.14
CA ALA A 207 -10.44 -18.02 9.88
C ALA A 207 -10.26 -19.00 11.07
N HIS A 208 -9.15 -18.89 11.78
CA HIS A 208 -8.90 -19.68 12.99
C HIS A 208 -9.69 -19.24 14.21
N ASP A 209 -9.86 -17.92 14.36
CA ASP A 209 -10.52 -17.35 15.54
C ASP A 209 -12.05 -17.38 15.44
N MET A 210 -12.59 -17.51 14.20
CA MET A 210 -14.03 -17.55 13.98
C MET A 210 -14.65 -18.85 14.52
N PRO A 211 -15.66 -18.75 15.39
CA PRO A 211 -16.38 -19.90 15.92
C PRO A 211 -17.03 -20.77 14.83
N GLU A 212 -17.09 -22.08 15.07
CA GLU A 212 -17.59 -23.06 14.10
C GLU A 212 -19.07 -22.79 13.71
N ASP A 213 -19.90 -22.34 14.64
CA ASP A 213 -21.31 -21.97 14.39
C ASP A 213 -21.47 -20.77 13.45
N TYR A 214 -20.49 -19.86 13.37
CA TYR A 214 -20.46 -18.79 12.36
C TYR A 214 -20.13 -19.34 10.98
N TRP A 215 -19.17 -20.27 10.88
CA TRP A 215 -18.85 -20.93 9.60
C TRP A 215 -20.05 -21.71 9.06
N GLU A 216 -20.84 -22.35 9.93
CA GLU A 216 -22.07 -23.06 9.54
C GLU A 216 -23.11 -22.12 8.88
N GLN A 217 -23.17 -20.86 9.29
CA GLN A 217 -24.09 -19.85 8.73
C GLN A 217 -23.64 -19.31 7.37
N LEU A 218 -22.40 -19.54 6.98
CA LEU A 218 -21.79 -19.05 5.72
C LEU A 218 -21.76 -20.11 4.59
N LYS A 219 -22.35 -21.28 4.83
CA LYS A 219 -22.49 -22.36 3.84
C LYS A 219 -23.41 -22.04 2.68
#